data_ef104553342f06325c568f8f1825496a
#
_entry.id   ef104553342f06325c568f8f1825496a
#
_cell.length_a   1.000
_cell.length_b   1.000
_cell.length_c   1.000
_cell.angle_alpha   90.00
_cell.angle_beta   90.00
_cell.angle_gamma   90.00
#
_symmetry.space_group_name_H-M   'P 1'
#
loop_
_entity.id
_entity.type
_entity.pdbx_description
1 polymer ?
#
loop_
_entity_poly.entity_id
_entity_poly.type
_entity_poly.pdbx_seq_one_letter_code
_entity_poly.pdbx_strand_id
1 'polypeptide(L)'
;RANLDGFASLEDAADAVAAYREHRSRPKDVSGLKKNLRLKEDGRWYWHWDPKYIDRRDREDPSRNKRVRISTPNIKVPTLLIRGGSSDVVSAEGVQDFLNLLPTAKFIDVADAGHMVAGDKNDIFTDAVVDFLGQTFTNHETA
;
A
#
# COMPACT_ATOMS: atom_id res chain seq x y z
N ARG A 1 3.04 4.56 -15.52
CA ARG A 1 4.47 4.69 -15.86
C ARG A 1 5.01 5.96 -15.23
N ALA A 2 6.22 5.90 -14.68
CA ALA A 2 6.89 7.10 -14.18
C ALA A 2 7.03 8.10 -15.33
N ASN A 3 6.49 9.30 -15.16
CA ASN A 3 6.67 10.38 -16.12
C ASN A 3 8.08 10.96 -15.91
N LEU A 4 9.07 10.36 -16.57
CA LEU A 4 10.50 10.68 -16.37
C LEU A 4 10.84 12.10 -16.85
N ASP A 5 10.05 12.63 -17.80
CA ASP A 5 10.23 13.97 -18.36
C ASP A 5 9.61 15.07 -17.46
N GLY A 6 9.06 14.69 -16.31
CA GLY A 6 8.39 15.62 -15.39
C GLY A 6 7.04 16.12 -15.92
N PHE A 7 6.34 16.86 -15.09
CA PHE A 7 5.03 17.47 -15.37
C PHE A 7 5.20 18.98 -15.55
N ALA A 8 4.46 19.58 -16.48
CA ALA A 8 4.49 21.03 -16.66
C ALA A 8 3.80 21.77 -15.51
N SER A 9 2.83 21.12 -14.85
CA SER A 9 2.08 21.68 -13.71
C SER A 9 1.74 20.61 -12.68
N LEU A 10 1.24 21.03 -11.51
CA LEU A 10 0.67 20.11 -10.50
C LEU A 10 -0.62 19.51 -10.98
N GLU A 11 -1.36 20.22 -11.80
CA GLU A 11 -2.60 19.80 -12.44
C GLU A 11 -2.33 18.61 -13.37
N ASP A 12 -1.28 18.69 -14.22
CA ASP A 12 -0.89 17.57 -15.10
C ASP A 12 -0.47 16.35 -14.28
N ALA A 13 0.20 16.57 -13.16
CA ALA A 13 0.56 15.47 -12.26
C ALA A 13 -0.68 14.84 -11.61
N ALA A 14 -1.68 15.66 -11.24
CA ALA A 14 -2.94 15.18 -10.67
C ALA A 14 -3.72 14.37 -11.69
N ASP A 15 -3.76 14.81 -12.95
CA ASP A 15 -4.43 14.11 -14.03
C ASP A 15 -3.77 12.74 -14.30
N ALA A 16 -2.45 12.70 -14.30
CA ALA A 16 -1.70 11.44 -14.45
C ALA A 16 -1.94 10.47 -13.28
N VAL A 17 -2.06 10.98 -12.04
CA VAL A 17 -2.40 10.17 -10.87
C VAL A 17 -3.85 9.68 -10.93
N ALA A 18 -4.79 10.52 -11.36
CA ALA A 18 -6.19 10.14 -11.51
C ALA A 18 -6.37 9.07 -12.59
N ALA A 19 -5.67 9.21 -13.73
CA ALA A 19 -5.70 8.21 -14.81
C ALA A 19 -5.15 6.83 -14.37
N TYR A 20 -4.22 6.81 -13.40
CA TYR A 20 -3.71 5.55 -12.84
C TYR A 20 -4.67 4.93 -11.81
N ARG A 21 -5.49 5.74 -11.15
CA ARG A 21 -6.40 5.33 -10.07
C ARG A 21 -7.85 5.39 -10.52
N GLU A 22 -8.27 4.43 -11.31
CA GLU A 22 -9.62 4.37 -11.91
C GLU A 22 -10.77 4.43 -10.88
N HIS A 23 -10.49 4.08 -9.60
CA HIS A 23 -11.49 4.05 -8.53
C HIS A 23 -11.52 5.33 -7.67
N ARG A 24 -10.70 6.33 -7.97
CA ARG A 24 -10.66 7.59 -7.22
C ARG A 24 -10.92 8.79 -8.11
N SER A 25 -11.86 9.63 -7.69
CA SER A 25 -12.06 10.93 -8.33
C SER A 25 -10.81 11.81 -8.14
N ARG A 26 -10.49 12.59 -9.17
CA ARG A 26 -9.42 13.57 -9.12
C ARG A 26 -9.67 14.59 -8.00
N PRO A 27 -8.74 14.86 -7.10
CA PRO A 27 -8.90 15.89 -6.08
C PRO A 27 -9.03 17.28 -6.72
N LYS A 28 -9.92 18.11 -6.18
CA LYS A 28 -10.03 19.52 -6.58
C LYS A 28 -8.80 20.33 -6.14
N ASP A 29 -8.29 20.07 -4.95
CA ASP A 29 -7.06 20.66 -4.43
C ASP A 29 -5.89 19.71 -4.70
N VAL A 30 -4.97 20.17 -5.55
CA VAL A 30 -3.76 19.44 -5.95
C VAL A 30 -2.52 19.86 -5.14
N SER A 31 -2.65 20.81 -4.22
CA SER A 31 -1.52 21.34 -3.44
C SER A 31 -0.78 20.27 -2.63
N GLY A 32 -1.50 19.22 -2.21
CA GLY A 32 -0.95 18.06 -1.51
C GLY A 32 0.11 17.30 -2.31
N LEU A 33 0.10 17.39 -3.64
CA LEU A 33 1.10 16.76 -4.50
C LEU A 33 2.51 17.35 -4.32
N LYS A 34 2.62 18.60 -3.84
CA LYS A 34 3.92 19.23 -3.51
C LYS A 34 4.73 18.41 -2.48
N LYS A 35 4.08 17.58 -1.69
CA LYS A 35 4.75 16.67 -0.73
C LYS A 35 5.52 15.56 -1.46
N ASN A 36 5.08 15.19 -2.65
CA ASN A 36 5.61 14.08 -3.43
C ASN A 36 6.34 14.52 -4.71
N LEU A 37 6.28 15.80 -5.04
CA LEU A 37 6.89 16.38 -6.23
C LEU A 37 7.88 17.47 -5.87
N ARG A 38 8.87 17.69 -6.72
CA ARG A 38 9.85 18.75 -6.63
C ARG A 38 9.89 19.53 -7.93
N LEU A 39 9.79 20.84 -7.83
CA LEU A 39 10.05 21.75 -8.94
C LEU A 39 11.56 21.82 -9.18
N LYS A 40 12.01 21.57 -10.42
CA LYS A 40 13.40 21.70 -10.82
C LYS A 40 13.64 23.01 -11.57
N GLU A 41 14.90 23.29 -11.87
CA GLU A 41 15.36 24.52 -12.55
C GLU A 41 14.76 24.69 -13.94
N ASP A 42 14.39 23.61 -14.62
CA ASP A 42 13.72 23.60 -15.92
C ASP A 42 12.22 24.00 -15.85
N GLY A 43 11.72 24.35 -14.65
CA GLY A 43 10.34 24.73 -14.40
C GLY A 43 9.35 23.57 -14.39
N ARG A 44 9.82 22.34 -14.38
CA ARG A 44 8.97 21.15 -14.38
C ARG A 44 8.94 20.46 -13.01
N TRP A 45 7.82 19.78 -12.73
CA TRP A 45 7.61 19.02 -11.50
C TRP A 45 8.01 17.56 -11.70
N TYR A 46 8.85 17.02 -10.82
CA TYR A 46 9.33 15.65 -10.85
C TYR A 46 8.97 14.93 -9.56
N TRP A 47 8.69 13.63 -9.67
CA TRP A 47 8.60 12.80 -8.48
C TRP A 47 9.90 12.91 -7.68
N HIS A 48 9.80 13.02 -6.35
CA HIS A 48 11.00 13.13 -5.52
C HIS A 48 11.66 11.77 -5.21
N TRP A 49 10.99 10.66 -5.56
CA TRP A 49 11.58 9.34 -5.45
C TRP A 49 12.49 9.02 -6.66
N ASP A 50 13.47 8.12 -6.44
CA ASP A 50 14.41 7.71 -7.49
C ASP A 50 13.69 6.84 -8.56
N PRO A 51 13.67 7.24 -9.83
CA PRO A 51 13.07 6.46 -10.92
C PRO A 51 13.62 5.03 -11.03
N LYS A 52 14.89 4.81 -10.65
CA LYS A 52 15.52 3.49 -10.60
C LYS A 52 14.83 2.52 -9.62
N TYR A 53 14.00 3.04 -8.71
CA TYR A 53 13.21 2.20 -7.81
C TYR A 53 12.17 1.37 -8.58
N ILE A 54 11.58 1.93 -9.64
CA ILE A 54 10.63 1.20 -10.50
C ILE A 54 11.36 0.14 -11.31
N ASP A 55 12.50 0.48 -11.90
CA ASP A 55 13.31 -0.48 -12.67
C ASP A 55 13.75 -1.69 -11.83
N ARG A 56 13.91 -1.49 -10.51
CA ARG A 56 14.23 -2.59 -9.57
C ARG A 56 13.02 -3.46 -9.23
N ARG A 57 11.80 -2.94 -9.34
CA ARG A 57 10.57 -3.71 -9.07
C ARG A 57 10.33 -4.78 -10.13
N ASP A 58 10.70 -4.49 -11.39
CA ASP A 58 10.57 -5.44 -12.50
C ASP A 58 11.64 -6.55 -12.46
N ARG A 59 12.63 -6.43 -11.58
CA ARG A 59 13.60 -7.49 -11.34
C ARG A 59 13.10 -8.33 -10.16
N GLU A 60 12.50 -9.47 -10.48
CA GLU A 60 12.27 -10.51 -9.48
C GLU A 60 13.62 -10.86 -8.82
N ASP A 61 13.77 -10.47 -7.55
CA ASP A 61 14.89 -10.92 -6.74
C ASP A 61 14.46 -12.18 -5.97
N PRO A 62 14.83 -13.38 -6.46
CA PRO A 62 14.45 -14.63 -5.80
C PRO A 62 14.97 -14.71 -4.35
N SER A 63 16.06 -13.99 -4.05
CA SER A 63 16.63 -13.97 -2.70
C SER A 63 15.75 -13.22 -1.71
N ARG A 64 15.03 -12.19 -2.16
CA ARG A 64 14.08 -11.43 -1.35
C ARG A 64 12.88 -12.31 -0.95
N ASN A 65 12.29 -12.99 -1.92
CA ASN A 65 11.18 -13.91 -1.68
C ASN A 65 11.60 -15.05 -0.74
N LYS A 66 12.80 -15.60 -0.93
CA LYS A 66 13.35 -16.62 -0.04
C LYS A 66 13.49 -16.12 1.42
N ARG A 67 14.02 -14.91 1.61
CA ARG A 67 14.15 -14.32 2.97
C ARG A 67 12.80 -14.13 3.64
N VAL A 68 11.81 -13.59 2.92
CA VAL A 68 10.45 -13.41 3.45
C VAL A 68 9.87 -14.75 3.88
N ARG A 69 9.92 -15.78 3.04
CA ARG A 69 9.42 -17.12 3.34
C ARG A 69 10.09 -17.77 4.56
N ILE A 70 11.38 -17.53 4.77
CA ILE A 70 12.11 -18.05 5.93
C ILE A 70 11.78 -17.28 7.20
N SER A 71 11.57 -15.96 7.11
CA SER A 71 11.40 -15.10 8.27
C SER A 71 9.95 -15.05 8.78
N THR A 72 8.97 -15.14 7.89
CA THR A 72 7.55 -15.02 8.24
C THR A 72 7.09 -16.06 9.29
N PRO A 73 7.46 -17.34 9.24
CA PRO A 73 7.08 -18.31 10.28
C PRO A 73 7.66 -18.01 11.68
N ASN A 74 8.65 -17.13 11.75
CA ASN A 74 9.28 -16.75 13.02
C ASN A 74 8.57 -15.57 13.72
N ILE A 75 7.55 -14.99 13.12
CA ILE A 75 6.73 -13.95 13.73
C ILE A 75 5.96 -14.57 14.91
N LYS A 76 6.15 -14.03 16.12
CA LYS A 76 5.50 -14.52 17.35
C LYS A 76 4.48 -13.54 17.92
N VAL A 77 4.42 -12.35 17.36
CA VAL A 77 3.48 -11.32 17.79
C VAL A 77 2.13 -11.48 17.09
N PRO A 78 1.02 -11.07 17.74
CA PRO A 78 -0.29 -11.01 17.08
C PRO A 78 -0.18 -10.21 15.79
N THR A 79 -0.71 -10.76 14.71
CA THR A 79 -0.58 -10.18 13.37
C THR A 79 -1.94 -10.08 12.69
N LEU A 80 -2.25 -8.92 12.14
CA LEU A 80 -3.43 -8.68 11.32
C LEU A 80 -3.00 -8.29 9.91
N LEU A 81 -3.47 -9.03 8.91
CA LEU A 81 -3.36 -8.69 7.50
C LEU A 81 -4.67 -8.08 7.02
N ILE A 82 -4.63 -6.85 6.53
CA ILE A 82 -5.78 -6.18 5.90
C ILE A 82 -5.47 -5.98 4.42
N ARG A 83 -6.35 -6.45 3.55
CA ARG A 83 -6.24 -6.30 2.10
C ARG A 83 -7.46 -5.57 1.56
N GLY A 84 -7.27 -4.68 0.59
CA GLY A 84 -8.38 -4.18 -0.21
C GLY A 84 -8.72 -5.19 -1.32
N GLY A 85 -9.99 -5.56 -1.43
CA GLY A 85 -10.47 -6.56 -2.38
C GLY A 85 -10.15 -6.25 -3.84
N SER A 86 -10.08 -4.95 -4.19
CA SER A 86 -9.69 -4.45 -5.51
C SER A 86 -8.20 -4.09 -5.63
N SER A 87 -7.35 -4.57 -4.71
CA SER A 87 -5.92 -4.27 -4.74
C SER A 87 -5.23 -4.88 -5.97
N ASP A 88 -4.55 -4.04 -6.73
CA ASP A 88 -3.67 -4.40 -7.86
C ASP A 88 -2.25 -4.79 -7.42
N VAL A 89 -1.92 -4.62 -6.14
CA VAL A 89 -0.58 -4.88 -5.57
C VAL A 89 -0.51 -6.21 -4.84
N VAL A 90 -1.59 -6.56 -4.12
CA VAL A 90 -1.66 -7.79 -3.32
C VAL A 90 -2.77 -8.68 -3.87
N SER A 91 -2.39 -9.79 -4.47
CA SER A 91 -3.35 -10.78 -5.01
C SER A 91 -3.94 -11.67 -3.89
N ALA A 92 -5.05 -12.34 -4.19
CA ALA A 92 -5.64 -13.31 -3.27
C ALA A 92 -4.70 -14.49 -2.99
N GLU A 93 -3.95 -14.94 -4.01
CA GLU A 93 -2.94 -16.00 -3.88
C GLU A 93 -1.81 -15.56 -2.95
N GLY A 94 -1.36 -14.28 -3.06
CA GLY A 94 -0.34 -13.73 -2.18
C GLY A 94 -0.78 -13.68 -0.71
N VAL A 95 -2.06 -13.39 -0.46
CA VAL A 95 -2.66 -13.49 0.88
C VAL A 95 -2.64 -14.94 1.37
N GLN A 96 -3.08 -15.89 0.55
CA GLN A 96 -3.10 -17.30 0.94
C GLN A 96 -1.69 -17.82 1.23
N ASP A 97 -0.71 -17.46 0.41
CA ASP A 97 0.70 -17.77 0.63
C ASP A 97 1.19 -17.23 1.98
N PHE A 98 0.84 -15.98 2.33
CA PHE A 98 1.20 -15.41 3.61
C PHE A 98 0.54 -16.14 4.78
N LEU A 99 -0.75 -16.44 4.70
CA LEU A 99 -1.48 -17.16 5.74
C LEU A 99 -0.98 -18.60 5.92
N ASN A 100 -0.53 -19.25 4.86
CA ASN A 100 0.13 -20.55 4.94
C ASN A 100 1.46 -20.49 5.70
N LEU A 101 2.20 -19.38 5.57
CA LEU A 101 3.46 -19.16 6.28
C LEU A 101 3.24 -18.71 7.74
N LEU A 102 2.15 -18.02 8.03
CA LEU A 102 1.79 -17.51 9.35
C LEU A 102 0.31 -17.81 9.68
N PRO A 103 -0.02 -19.08 10.02
CA PRO A 103 -1.40 -19.49 10.26
C PRO A 103 -2.07 -18.79 11.46
N THR A 104 -1.26 -18.16 12.33
CA THR A 104 -1.75 -17.38 13.48
C THR A 104 -2.20 -15.96 13.11
N ALA A 105 -1.91 -15.50 11.90
CA ALA A 105 -2.36 -14.18 11.44
C ALA A 105 -3.87 -14.18 11.22
N LYS A 106 -4.52 -13.08 11.66
CA LYS A 106 -5.89 -12.77 11.28
C LYS A 106 -5.89 -12.08 9.92
N PHE A 107 -6.94 -12.30 9.14
CA PHE A 107 -7.10 -11.72 7.83
C PHE A 107 -8.46 -11.03 7.67
N ILE A 108 -8.44 -9.84 7.09
CA ILE A 108 -9.64 -9.08 6.70
C ILE A 108 -9.49 -8.62 5.26
N ASP A 109 -10.47 -8.97 4.42
CA ASP A 109 -10.59 -8.46 3.05
C ASP A 109 -11.64 -7.36 3.03
N VAL A 110 -11.25 -6.16 2.62
CA VAL A 110 -12.14 -5.00 2.55
C VAL A 110 -12.64 -4.82 1.13
N ALA A 111 -13.88 -5.22 0.88
CA ALA A 111 -14.51 -5.07 -0.41
C ALA A 111 -14.48 -3.62 -0.90
N ASP A 112 -14.37 -3.41 -2.21
CA ASP A 112 -14.37 -2.10 -2.87
C ASP A 112 -13.27 -1.13 -2.40
N ALA A 113 -12.23 -1.62 -1.73
CA ALA A 113 -11.02 -0.87 -1.42
C ALA A 113 -9.88 -1.30 -2.33
N GLY A 114 -9.09 -0.33 -2.79
CA GLY A 114 -7.82 -0.57 -3.49
C GLY A 114 -6.70 -0.89 -2.51
N HIS A 115 -5.44 -0.78 -2.99
CA HIS A 115 -4.28 -1.04 -2.13
C HIS A 115 -4.19 -0.11 -0.90
N MET A 116 -4.71 1.11 -0.99
CA MET A 116 -4.68 2.10 0.08
C MET A 116 -5.95 2.02 0.96
N VAL A 117 -6.18 0.88 1.59
CA VAL A 117 -7.40 0.57 2.35
C VAL A 117 -7.79 1.68 3.33
N ALA A 118 -6.86 2.16 4.15
CA ALA A 118 -7.09 3.23 5.10
C ALA A 118 -7.55 4.55 4.45
N GLY A 119 -7.16 4.79 3.21
CA GLY A 119 -7.59 5.97 2.46
C GLY A 119 -8.87 5.78 1.64
N ASP A 120 -9.22 4.54 1.33
CA ASP A 120 -10.39 4.21 0.51
C ASP A 120 -11.62 3.90 1.36
N LYS A 121 -11.44 3.21 2.49
CA LYS A 121 -12.47 2.77 3.43
C LYS A 121 -11.98 2.94 4.87
N ASN A 122 -11.79 4.20 5.28
CA ASN A 122 -11.17 4.55 6.57
C ASN A 122 -11.92 3.95 7.78
N ASP A 123 -13.25 4.02 7.79
CA ASP A 123 -14.04 3.53 8.92
C ASP A 123 -13.88 2.01 9.08
N ILE A 124 -14.02 1.25 7.99
CA ILE A 124 -13.85 -0.22 8.00
C ILE A 124 -12.43 -0.60 8.43
N PHE A 125 -11.42 0.14 7.94
CA PHE A 125 -10.04 -0.07 8.35
C PHE A 125 -9.84 0.19 9.84
N THR A 126 -10.40 1.28 10.34
CA THR A 126 -10.30 1.68 11.76
C THR A 126 -10.97 0.65 12.66
N ASP A 127 -12.19 0.24 12.34
CA ASP A 127 -12.93 -0.78 13.08
C ASP A 127 -12.16 -2.10 13.14
N ALA A 128 -11.63 -2.56 12.00
CA ALA A 128 -10.81 -3.76 11.93
C ALA A 128 -9.57 -3.71 12.85
N VAL A 129 -8.90 -2.56 12.90
CA VAL A 129 -7.72 -2.36 13.76
C VAL A 129 -8.12 -2.31 15.24
N VAL A 130 -9.18 -1.57 15.56
CA VAL A 130 -9.68 -1.44 16.96
C VAL A 130 -10.11 -2.79 17.51
N ASP A 131 -10.88 -3.56 16.74
CA ASP A 131 -11.34 -4.90 17.12
C ASP A 131 -10.16 -5.85 17.33
N PHE A 132 -9.17 -5.81 16.41
CA PHE A 132 -7.98 -6.65 16.56
C PHE A 132 -7.19 -6.31 17.82
N LEU A 133 -6.98 -5.03 18.09
CA LEU A 133 -6.25 -4.57 19.28
C LEU A 133 -7.03 -4.92 20.56
N GLY A 134 -8.34 -4.68 20.59
CA GLY A 134 -9.21 -5.03 21.72
C GLY A 134 -9.11 -6.51 22.07
N GLN A 135 -9.27 -7.41 21.09
CA GLN A 135 -9.13 -8.85 21.28
C GLN A 135 -7.72 -9.29 21.72
N THR A 136 -6.70 -8.57 21.27
CA THR A 136 -5.31 -8.90 21.58
C THR A 136 -4.96 -8.53 23.02
N PHE A 137 -5.39 -7.35 23.47
CA PHE A 137 -5.04 -6.87 24.82
C PHE A 137 -5.94 -7.43 25.92
N THR A 138 -7.23 -7.70 25.64
CA THR A 138 -8.14 -8.29 26.64
C THR A 138 -7.71 -9.72 27.02
N ASN A 139 -7.10 -10.46 26.11
CA ASN A 139 -6.60 -11.82 26.38
C ASN A 139 -5.30 -11.84 27.21
N HIS A 140 -4.64 -10.71 27.41
CA HIS A 140 -3.42 -10.63 28.25
C HIS A 140 -3.69 -10.31 29.72
N GLU A 141 -4.91 -9.86 30.08
CA GLU A 141 -5.24 -9.58 31.48
C GLU A 141 -5.77 -10.81 32.24
N THR A 142 -6.00 -11.94 31.54
CA THR A 142 -6.57 -13.19 32.13
C THR A 142 -5.56 -14.35 32.16
N ALA A 143 -4.32 -14.13 31.87
CA ALA A 143 -3.21 -15.11 31.93
C ALA A 143 -2.17 -14.63 32.96
#